data_ab7d9230f9b234d6f3748428fb6fa293
#
_entry.id   ab7d9230f9b234d6f3748428fb6fa293
#
_cell.length_a   1.000
_cell.length_b   1.000
_cell.length_c   1.000
_cell.angle_alpha   90.00
_cell.angle_beta   90.00
_cell.angle_gamma   90.00
#
_symmetry.space_group_name_H-M   'P 1'
#
loop_
_entity.id
_entity.type
_entity.pdbx_description
1 polymer ?
#
loop_
_entity_poly.entity_id
_entity_poly.type
_entity_poly.pdbx_seq_one_letter_code
_entity_poly.pdbx_strand_id
1 'polypeptide(L)'
;MSETFAYRAIEHLKSGLSISSHSGCSLNCAYCLLHAGTGGASNIITVASPNELVDQLLQTDTLFFNGMTPLFINNRTDPFLPKVCEHTLQILDLLVENAIRSPVVLVSKLSAPAELKRYCEALPLMVIFSYSALEEDFNFNAIRSIDQFAQNIPARHLFHYMRPIIPGKNDTVKTLRNTIQKFAEAGFAGSIISGIRLTQGNLQYL
;
A
#
# COMPACT_ATOMS: atom_id res chain seq x y z
N MET A 1 1.00 -19.65 25.15
CA MET A 1 -0.19 -19.75 24.27
C MET A 1 0.06 -18.76 23.13
N SER A 2 0.36 -19.25 21.93
CA SER A 2 0.52 -18.41 20.75
C SER A 2 -0.87 -17.90 20.36
N GLU A 3 -1.13 -16.63 20.57
CA GLU A 3 -2.27 -16.00 19.91
C GLU A 3 -2.03 -16.12 18.41
N THR A 4 -2.72 -17.05 17.77
CA THR A 4 -2.88 -17.08 16.32
C THR A 4 -3.63 -15.81 15.97
N PHE A 5 -2.91 -14.81 15.46
CA PHE A 5 -3.53 -13.64 14.85
C PHE A 5 -4.40 -14.14 13.70
N ALA A 6 -5.71 -14.24 13.96
CA ALA A 6 -6.67 -14.50 12.92
C ALA A 6 -6.63 -13.32 11.94
N TYR A 7 -6.08 -13.54 10.75
CA TYR A 7 -6.06 -12.54 9.69
C TYR A 7 -7.49 -12.24 9.27
N ARG A 8 -7.94 -11.02 9.53
CA ARG A 8 -9.26 -10.55 9.09
C ARG A 8 -9.13 -10.01 7.68
N ALA A 9 -10.05 -10.40 6.82
CA ALA A 9 -10.15 -9.88 5.45
C ALA A 9 -10.48 -8.37 5.45
N ILE A 10 -11.29 -7.94 6.42
CA ILE A 10 -11.62 -6.52 6.65
C ILE A 10 -11.22 -6.13 8.06
N GLU A 11 -10.51 -5.01 8.19
CA GLU A 11 -10.09 -4.44 9.47
C GLU A 11 -10.38 -2.95 9.54
N HIS A 12 -10.84 -2.50 10.71
CA HIS A 12 -11.00 -1.09 11.00
C HIS A 12 -9.67 -0.47 11.38
N LEU A 13 -9.24 0.50 10.61
CA LEU A 13 -8.08 1.34 10.89
C LEU A 13 -8.54 2.69 11.42
N LYS A 14 -7.65 3.44 12.07
CA LYS A 14 -7.93 4.84 12.46
C LYS A 14 -8.19 5.74 11.24
N SER A 15 -7.66 5.38 10.06
CA SER A 15 -7.73 6.15 8.83
C SER A 15 -8.70 5.60 7.78
N GLY A 16 -9.43 4.52 8.08
CA GLY A 16 -10.37 3.91 7.13
C GLY A 16 -10.51 2.41 7.33
N LEU A 17 -10.84 1.68 6.28
CA LEU A 17 -10.93 0.22 6.25
C LEU A 17 -9.76 -0.38 5.50
N SER A 18 -9.16 -1.42 6.06
CA SER A 18 -8.23 -2.30 5.35
C SER A 18 -9.00 -3.47 4.77
N ILE A 19 -8.86 -3.70 3.48
CA ILE A 19 -9.50 -4.78 2.74
C ILE A 19 -8.39 -5.63 2.12
N SER A 20 -8.21 -6.85 2.61
CA SER A 20 -7.07 -7.68 2.23
C SER A 20 -7.48 -9.07 1.78
N SER A 21 -7.27 -9.37 0.50
CA SER A 21 -7.42 -10.73 -0.04
C SER A 21 -6.24 -11.62 0.33
N HIS A 22 -5.09 -11.00 0.63
CA HIS A 22 -3.86 -11.69 1.00
C HIS A 22 -3.21 -11.07 2.23
N SER A 23 -2.42 -11.84 2.93
CA SER A 23 -1.55 -11.42 4.02
C SER A 23 -0.16 -12.01 3.87
N GLY A 24 0.86 -11.28 4.35
CA GLY A 24 2.27 -11.60 4.14
C GLY A 24 2.83 -10.96 2.88
N CYS A 25 4.15 -10.70 2.87
CA CYS A 25 4.80 -9.96 1.79
C CYS A 25 6.21 -10.49 1.54
N SER A 26 6.48 -10.92 0.31
CA SER A 26 7.80 -11.46 -0.09
C SER A 26 8.88 -10.37 -0.26
N LEU A 27 8.54 -9.09 -0.20
CA LEU A 27 9.53 -8.00 -0.27
C LEU A 27 10.44 -7.94 0.96
N ASN A 28 9.98 -8.49 2.09
CA ASN A 28 10.79 -8.68 3.30
C ASN A 28 11.54 -7.43 3.78
N CYS A 29 10.92 -6.26 3.71
CA CYS A 29 11.53 -5.00 4.16
C CYS A 29 11.83 -5.08 5.66
N ALA A 30 13.08 -4.87 6.08
CA ALA A 30 13.51 -5.05 7.46
C ALA A 30 12.77 -4.15 8.47
N TYR A 31 12.31 -2.98 8.06
CA TYR A 31 11.51 -2.06 8.88
C TYR A 31 10.00 -2.37 8.87
N CYS A 32 9.56 -3.42 8.18
CA CYS A 32 8.15 -3.70 7.97
C CYS A 32 7.45 -4.10 9.27
N LEU A 33 6.28 -3.52 9.53
CA LEU A 33 5.45 -3.85 10.70
C LEU A 33 4.95 -5.30 10.70
N LEU A 34 4.84 -5.92 9.53
CA LEU A 34 4.38 -7.30 9.40
C LEU A 34 5.39 -8.30 9.99
N HIS A 35 6.66 -7.94 10.08
CA HIS A 35 7.68 -8.81 10.68
C HIS A 35 7.63 -8.83 12.21
N ALA A 36 6.97 -7.86 12.82
CA ALA A 36 6.98 -7.68 14.28
C ALA A 36 6.12 -8.69 15.05
N GLY A 37 5.30 -9.49 14.39
CA GLY A 37 4.33 -10.33 15.10
C GLY A 37 4.17 -11.77 14.62
N THR A 38 4.74 -12.16 13.49
CA THR A 38 4.32 -13.42 12.83
C THR A 38 5.47 -14.34 12.40
N GLY A 39 6.66 -14.18 12.96
CA GLY A 39 7.75 -15.16 12.73
C GLY A 39 8.14 -15.39 11.26
N GLY A 40 7.97 -14.40 10.41
CA GLY A 40 8.30 -14.47 9.00
C GLY A 40 7.09 -14.24 8.10
N ALA A 41 6.73 -12.97 7.91
CA ALA A 41 5.65 -12.56 7.00
C ALA A 41 6.00 -12.73 5.51
N SER A 42 7.05 -13.46 5.17
CA SER A 42 7.49 -13.72 3.80
C SER A 42 6.54 -14.64 3.01
N ASN A 43 5.76 -15.46 3.71
CA ASN A 43 4.79 -16.34 3.07
C ASN A 43 3.48 -15.59 2.82
N ILE A 44 3.15 -15.43 1.54
CA ILE A 44 1.88 -14.84 1.12
C ILE A 44 0.81 -15.92 1.22
N ILE A 45 -0.22 -15.66 2.02
CA ILE A 45 -1.40 -16.52 2.18
C ILE A 45 -2.65 -15.80 1.64
N THR A 46 -3.56 -16.53 1.01
CA THR A 46 -4.88 -16.01 0.66
C THR A 46 -5.76 -16.00 1.91
N VAL A 47 -6.40 -14.88 2.18
CA VAL A 47 -7.29 -14.67 3.34
C VAL A 47 -8.75 -14.76 2.92
N ALA A 48 -9.08 -14.18 1.76
CA ALA A 48 -10.42 -14.24 1.17
C ALA A 48 -10.32 -14.08 -0.35
N SER A 49 -11.30 -14.61 -1.07
CA SER A 49 -11.46 -14.30 -2.48
C SER A 49 -11.95 -12.85 -2.67
N PRO A 50 -11.74 -12.25 -3.85
CA PRO A 50 -12.25 -10.91 -4.15
C PRO A 50 -13.76 -10.76 -3.94
N ASN A 51 -14.55 -11.74 -4.36
CA ASN A 51 -16.01 -11.73 -4.21
C ASN A 51 -16.42 -11.75 -2.73
N GLU A 52 -15.91 -12.73 -1.96
CA GLU A 52 -16.20 -12.82 -0.52
C GLU A 52 -15.85 -11.53 0.22
N LEU A 53 -14.73 -10.91 -0.17
CA LEU A 53 -14.26 -9.68 0.45
C LEU A 53 -15.18 -8.49 0.15
N VAL A 54 -15.62 -8.33 -1.10
CA VAL A 54 -16.53 -7.24 -1.48
C VAL A 54 -17.93 -7.50 -0.93
N ASP A 55 -18.42 -8.75 -0.90
CA ASP A 55 -19.69 -9.09 -0.26
C ASP A 55 -19.68 -8.75 1.24
N GLN A 56 -18.61 -9.06 1.96
CA GLN A 56 -18.45 -8.67 3.36
C GLN A 56 -18.39 -7.15 3.51
N LEU A 57 -17.72 -6.45 2.60
CA LEU A 57 -17.65 -5.00 2.59
C LEU A 57 -19.04 -4.37 2.45
N LEU A 58 -19.85 -4.87 1.51
CA LEU A 58 -21.22 -4.39 1.27
C LEU A 58 -22.17 -4.63 2.46
N GLN A 59 -21.88 -5.62 3.30
CA GLN A 59 -22.62 -5.90 4.54
C GLN A 59 -22.16 -5.04 5.73
N THR A 60 -21.04 -4.31 5.57
CA THR A 60 -20.52 -3.42 6.61
C THR A 60 -21.43 -2.20 6.76
N ASP A 61 -21.53 -1.64 7.97
CA ASP A 61 -22.41 -0.50 8.27
C ASP A 61 -22.22 0.65 7.25
N THR A 62 -23.33 1.14 6.74
CA THR A 62 -23.40 2.20 5.71
C THR A 62 -22.69 3.50 6.08
N LEU A 63 -22.41 3.74 7.36
CA LEU A 63 -21.58 4.86 7.80
C LEU A 63 -20.18 4.85 7.17
N PHE A 64 -19.67 3.69 6.80
CA PHE A 64 -18.38 3.56 6.13
C PHE A 64 -18.45 3.79 4.62
N PHE A 65 -19.65 3.78 4.01
CA PHE A 65 -19.83 3.94 2.56
C PHE A 65 -20.36 5.30 2.12
N ASN A 66 -20.34 6.28 3.00
CA ASN A 66 -20.80 7.63 2.67
C ASN A 66 -19.85 8.41 1.71
N GLY A 67 -18.90 7.73 1.08
CA GLY A 67 -17.89 8.32 0.21
C GLY A 67 -16.71 8.99 0.94
N MET A 68 -16.68 8.95 2.28
CA MET A 68 -15.66 9.62 3.08
C MET A 68 -14.60 8.65 3.63
N THR A 69 -14.97 7.38 3.87
CA THR A 69 -14.06 6.41 4.50
C THR A 69 -13.11 5.79 3.47
N PRO A 70 -11.79 5.99 3.58
CA PRO A 70 -10.83 5.38 2.66
C PRO A 70 -10.79 3.85 2.80
N LEU A 71 -10.65 3.17 1.67
CA LEU A 71 -10.47 1.73 1.53
C LEU A 71 -9.02 1.43 1.16
N PHE A 72 -8.26 0.84 2.07
CA PHE A 72 -6.88 0.42 1.83
C PHE A 72 -6.88 -1.02 1.32
N ILE A 73 -6.56 -1.21 0.03
CA ILE A 73 -6.59 -2.53 -0.60
C ILE A 73 -5.24 -3.23 -0.43
N ASN A 74 -5.27 -4.45 0.10
CA ASN A 74 -4.10 -5.31 0.25
C ASN A 74 -2.92 -4.65 1.01
N ASN A 75 -3.20 -3.83 2.03
CA ASN A 75 -2.17 -3.13 2.80
C ASN A 75 -1.38 -4.04 3.77
N ARG A 76 -1.74 -5.32 3.87
CA ARG A 76 -0.99 -6.36 4.59
C ARG A 76 -0.04 -7.16 3.70
N THR A 77 0.11 -6.72 2.47
CA THR A 77 1.03 -7.23 1.46
C THR A 77 1.37 -6.10 0.49
N ASP A 78 2.11 -6.36 -0.56
CA ASP A 78 2.21 -5.40 -1.66
C ASP A 78 1.16 -5.76 -2.72
N PRO A 79 0.25 -4.83 -3.09
CA PRO A 79 -0.86 -5.11 -4.00
C PRO A 79 -0.42 -5.51 -5.42
N PHE A 80 0.82 -5.22 -5.80
CA PHE A 80 1.33 -5.52 -7.16
C PHE A 80 2.30 -6.71 -7.19
N LEU A 81 2.42 -7.46 -6.09
CA LEU A 81 3.11 -8.75 -6.13
C LEU A 81 2.42 -9.70 -7.13
N PRO A 82 3.17 -10.50 -7.91
CA PRO A 82 2.58 -11.38 -8.94
C PRO A 82 1.43 -12.27 -8.45
N LYS A 83 1.52 -12.76 -7.20
CA LYS A 83 0.46 -13.59 -6.58
C LYS A 83 -0.75 -12.80 -6.08
N VAL A 84 -0.66 -11.48 -5.97
CA VAL A 84 -1.66 -10.60 -5.35
C VAL A 84 -2.33 -9.69 -6.38
N CYS A 85 -1.60 -9.32 -7.42
CA CYS A 85 -1.99 -8.31 -8.40
C CYS A 85 -3.33 -8.63 -9.07
N GLU A 86 -3.55 -9.88 -9.48
CA GLU A 86 -4.81 -10.31 -10.09
C GLU A 86 -6.00 -10.08 -9.15
N HIS A 87 -5.89 -10.50 -7.88
CA HIS A 87 -6.95 -10.25 -6.89
C HIS A 87 -7.14 -8.75 -6.61
N THR A 88 -6.06 -7.96 -6.62
CA THR A 88 -6.17 -6.51 -6.49
C THR A 88 -7.02 -5.90 -7.63
N LEU A 89 -6.75 -6.30 -8.87
CA LEU A 89 -7.51 -5.81 -10.03
C LEU A 89 -8.97 -6.29 -9.99
N GLN A 90 -9.23 -7.54 -9.62
CA GLN A 90 -10.58 -8.08 -9.45
C GLN A 90 -11.36 -7.34 -8.36
N ILE A 91 -10.73 -7.00 -7.23
CA ILE A 91 -11.36 -6.17 -6.19
C ILE A 91 -11.75 -4.81 -6.77
N LEU A 92 -10.86 -4.16 -7.54
CA LEU A 92 -11.15 -2.86 -8.15
C LEU A 92 -12.32 -2.95 -9.16
N ASP A 93 -12.39 -4.03 -9.97
CA ASP A 93 -13.52 -4.28 -10.86
C ASP A 93 -14.85 -4.37 -10.07
N LEU A 94 -14.87 -5.17 -9.00
CA LEU A 94 -16.04 -5.31 -8.14
C LEU A 94 -16.44 -4.00 -7.44
N LEU A 95 -15.48 -3.17 -7.04
CA LEU A 95 -15.77 -1.84 -6.46
C LEU A 95 -16.42 -0.91 -7.50
N VAL A 96 -15.99 -0.97 -8.76
CA VAL A 96 -16.62 -0.22 -9.88
C VAL A 96 -18.03 -0.73 -10.13
N GLU A 97 -18.22 -2.05 -10.26
CA GLU A 97 -19.51 -2.71 -10.52
C GLU A 97 -20.55 -2.38 -9.44
N ASN A 98 -20.12 -2.32 -8.19
CA ASN A 98 -20.97 -1.95 -7.05
C ASN A 98 -21.08 -0.44 -6.80
N ALA A 99 -20.59 0.40 -7.73
CA ALA A 99 -20.66 1.87 -7.67
C ALA A 99 -20.11 2.47 -6.35
N ILE A 100 -19.05 1.87 -5.79
CA ILE A 100 -18.42 2.34 -4.56
C ILE A 100 -17.79 3.72 -4.79
N ARG A 101 -18.09 4.67 -3.91
CA ARG A 101 -17.62 6.07 -3.98
C ARG A 101 -16.53 6.41 -2.95
N SER A 102 -16.24 5.48 -2.06
CA SER A 102 -15.18 5.65 -1.06
C SER A 102 -13.81 5.80 -1.72
N PRO A 103 -12.93 6.68 -1.21
CA PRO A 103 -11.55 6.77 -1.69
C PRO A 103 -10.84 5.40 -1.59
N VAL A 104 -10.21 4.98 -2.67
CA VAL A 104 -9.46 3.72 -2.74
C VAL A 104 -7.97 4.02 -2.69
N VAL A 105 -7.24 3.36 -1.79
CA VAL A 105 -5.80 3.59 -1.57
C VAL A 105 -5.02 2.31 -1.83
N LEU A 106 -4.07 2.39 -2.74
CA LEU A 106 -3.08 1.35 -3.02
C LEU A 106 -1.69 1.86 -2.64
N VAL A 107 -0.94 1.08 -1.84
CA VAL A 107 0.44 1.43 -1.46
C VAL A 107 1.37 0.33 -1.93
N SER A 108 2.34 0.65 -2.78
CA SER A 108 3.25 -0.34 -3.35
C SER A 108 4.70 0.15 -3.43
N LYS A 109 5.63 -0.80 -3.43
CA LYS A 109 7.05 -0.62 -3.79
C LYS A 109 7.36 -1.12 -5.21
N LEU A 110 6.41 -1.81 -5.82
CA LEU A 110 6.55 -2.42 -7.14
C LEU A 110 5.88 -1.55 -8.21
N SER A 111 6.26 -1.76 -9.45
CA SER A 111 5.68 -1.06 -10.61
C SER A 111 4.18 -1.28 -10.69
N ALA A 112 3.44 -0.21 -10.94
CA ALA A 112 2.01 -0.25 -11.14
C ALA A 112 1.68 -0.94 -12.49
N PRO A 113 0.72 -1.88 -12.52
CA PRO A 113 0.26 -2.45 -13.78
C PRO A 113 -0.44 -1.39 -14.65
N ALA A 114 -0.32 -1.51 -15.97
CA ALA A 114 -0.89 -0.53 -16.91
C ALA A 114 -2.42 -0.45 -16.82
N GLU A 115 -3.07 -1.54 -16.43
CA GLU A 115 -4.51 -1.66 -16.25
C GLU A 115 -5.07 -0.69 -15.20
N LEU A 116 -4.23 -0.23 -14.25
CA LEU A 116 -4.68 0.73 -13.23
C LEU A 116 -5.20 2.04 -13.81
N LYS A 117 -4.75 2.43 -15.00
CA LYS A 117 -5.18 3.66 -15.64
C LYS A 117 -6.71 3.74 -15.77
N ARG A 118 -7.38 2.64 -16.12
CA ARG A 118 -8.85 2.60 -16.27
C ARG A 118 -9.60 2.89 -14.97
N TYR A 119 -9.04 2.47 -13.83
CA TYR A 119 -9.66 2.68 -12.52
C TYR A 119 -9.49 4.11 -12.01
N CYS A 120 -8.48 4.85 -12.49
CA CYS A 120 -8.30 6.26 -12.15
C CYS A 120 -9.46 7.16 -12.65
N GLU A 121 -10.21 6.69 -13.65
CA GLU A 121 -11.40 7.40 -14.16
C GLU A 121 -12.67 6.96 -13.46
N ALA A 122 -12.73 5.70 -13.03
CA ALA A 122 -13.92 5.07 -12.46
C ALA A 122 -14.03 5.21 -10.93
N LEU A 123 -12.89 5.29 -10.23
CA LEU A 123 -12.81 5.32 -8.77
C LEU A 123 -12.05 6.56 -8.29
N PRO A 124 -12.34 7.09 -7.10
CA PRO A 124 -11.48 8.07 -6.43
C PRO A 124 -10.21 7.37 -5.90
N LEU A 125 -9.37 6.91 -6.85
CA LEU A 125 -8.19 6.10 -6.60
C LEU A 125 -6.99 6.96 -6.23
N MET A 126 -6.27 6.57 -5.17
CA MET A 126 -4.97 7.10 -4.78
C MET A 126 -3.95 5.96 -4.85
N VAL A 127 -2.97 6.09 -5.73
CA VAL A 127 -1.86 5.15 -5.85
C VAL A 127 -0.62 5.77 -5.23
N ILE A 128 -0.08 5.10 -4.24
CA ILE A 128 1.04 5.60 -3.44
C ILE A 128 2.26 4.72 -3.69
N PHE A 129 3.30 5.30 -4.25
CA PHE A 129 4.58 4.64 -4.39
C PHE A 129 5.41 4.85 -3.12
N SER A 130 5.75 3.73 -2.45
CA SER A 130 6.51 3.74 -1.20
C SER A 130 8.01 3.65 -1.46
N TYR A 131 8.70 4.76 -1.26
CA TYR A 131 10.15 4.86 -1.39
C TYR A 131 10.71 5.74 -0.25
N SER A 132 11.60 5.22 0.55
CA SER A 132 12.14 5.90 1.75
C SER A 132 13.59 6.35 1.60
N ALA A 133 14.21 6.12 0.45
CA ALA A 133 15.66 6.35 0.23
C ALA A 133 16.55 5.58 1.22
N LEU A 134 16.08 4.42 1.69
CA LEU A 134 16.87 3.46 2.47
C LEU A 134 17.53 2.45 1.53
N GLU A 135 18.55 1.76 2.02
CA GLU A 135 19.32 0.79 1.23
C GLU A 135 18.43 -0.31 0.64
N GLU A 136 17.42 -0.76 1.37
CA GLU A 136 16.47 -1.76 0.89
C GLU A 136 15.68 -1.33 -0.34
N ASP A 137 15.39 -0.04 -0.48
CA ASP A 137 14.65 0.48 -1.64
C ASP A 137 15.45 0.33 -2.94
N PHE A 138 16.79 0.31 -2.86
CA PHE A 138 17.65 0.07 -4.01
C PHE A 138 17.63 -1.40 -4.46
N ASN A 139 17.44 -2.34 -3.52
CA ASN A 139 17.37 -3.76 -3.82
C ASN A 139 16.12 -4.15 -4.61
N PHE A 140 15.03 -3.36 -4.53
CA PHE A 140 13.81 -3.58 -5.29
C PHE A 140 13.80 -2.92 -6.67
N ASN A 141 14.92 -2.36 -7.14
CA ASN A 141 14.95 -1.54 -8.35
C ASN A 141 13.88 -0.41 -8.33
N ALA A 142 13.51 0.04 -7.14
CA ALA A 142 12.45 1.03 -6.93
C ALA A 142 12.66 2.31 -7.76
N ILE A 143 13.92 2.70 -7.98
CA ILE A 143 14.27 3.87 -8.80
C ILE A 143 13.78 3.72 -10.24
N ARG A 144 13.88 2.52 -10.83
CA ARG A 144 13.39 2.25 -12.20
C ARG A 144 11.87 2.23 -12.27
N SER A 145 11.21 1.94 -11.16
CA SER A 145 9.75 1.90 -11.08
C SER A 145 9.11 3.29 -11.03
N ILE A 146 9.84 4.35 -10.68
CA ILE A 146 9.29 5.72 -10.58
C ILE A 146 8.71 6.17 -11.92
N ASP A 147 9.48 6.04 -13.00
CA ASP A 147 9.05 6.46 -14.34
C ASP A 147 7.87 5.61 -14.83
N GLN A 148 7.88 4.29 -14.55
CA GLN A 148 6.77 3.41 -14.90
C GLN A 148 5.49 3.77 -14.15
N PHE A 149 5.58 4.14 -12.86
CA PHE A 149 4.43 4.65 -12.12
C PHE A 149 3.88 5.92 -12.78
N ALA A 150 4.75 6.88 -13.09
CA ALA A 150 4.34 8.14 -13.71
C ALA A 150 3.75 7.95 -15.12
N GLN A 151 4.17 6.93 -15.86
CA GLN A 151 3.61 6.61 -17.17
C GLN A 151 2.21 5.96 -17.08
N ASN A 152 2.00 5.10 -16.09
CA ASN A 152 0.78 4.29 -15.97
C ASN A 152 -0.33 4.99 -15.17
N ILE A 153 0.02 5.94 -14.31
CA ILE A 153 -0.94 6.57 -13.38
C ILE A 153 -0.99 8.08 -13.64
N PRO A 154 -2.17 8.68 -13.90
CA PRO A 154 -2.30 10.12 -14.03
C PRO A 154 -1.83 10.84 -12.76
N ALA A 155 -1.10 11.95 -12.91
CA ALA A 155 -0.44 12.68 -11.82
C ALA A 155 -1.36 12.95 -10.60
N ARG A 156 -2.63 13.35 -10.84
CA ARG A 156 -3.59 13.64 -9.75
C ARG A 156 -3.90 12.47 -8.84
N HIS A 157 -3.61 11.24 -9.28
CA HIS A 157 -3.84 9.99 -8.53
C HIS A 157 -2.56 9.42 -7.93
N LEU A 158 -1.40 10.01 -8.24
CA LEU A 158 -0.09 9.46 -7.95
C LEU A 158 0.60 10.23 -6.82
N PHE A 159 0.91 9.53 -5.74
CA PHE A 159 1.58 10.10 -4.56
C PHE A 159 2.82 9.30 -4.18
N HIS A 160 3.77 9.97 -3.58
CA HIS A 160 4.94 9.37 -2.99
C HIS A 160 4.78 9.21 -1.47
N TYR A 161 5.21 8.08 -0.93
CA TYR A 161 5.26 7.82 0.51
C TYR A 161 6.70 7.64 0.97
N MET A 162 7.25 8.67 1.61
CA MET A 162 8.55 8.59 2.27
C MET A 162 8.37 8.04 3.68
N ARG A 163 8.30 6.73 3.78
CA ARG A 163 8.12 5.99 5.03
C ARG A 163 8.88 4.67 5.00
N PRO A 164 9.64 4.37 6.07
CA PRO A 164 9.84 5.21 7.26
C PRO A 164 10.93 6.27 7.06
N ILE A 165 10.80 7.38 7.81
CA ILE A 165 11.95 8.22 8.15
C ILE A 165 12.58 7.62 9.40
N ILE A 166 13.88 7.33 9.34
CA ILE A 166 14.65 6.72 10.43
C ILE A 166 15.77 7.68 10.82
N PRO A 167 15.82 8.14 12.09
CA PRO A 167 16.87 9.03 12.57
C PRO A 167 18.28 8.51 12.28
N GLY A 168 19.14 9.38 11.74
CA GLY A 168 20.52 9.04 11.39
C GLY A 168 20.71 8.20 10.11
N LYS A 169 19.63 7.77 9.43
CA LYS A 169 19.72 6.98 8.20
C LYS A 169 19.27 7.76 6.96
N ASN A 170 18.06 8.28 6.94
CA ASN A 170 17.48 8.97 5.78
C ASN A 170 16.80 10.31 6.11
N ASP A 171 17.02 10.83 7.30
CA ASP A 171 16.40 12.04 7.86
C ASP A 171 17.16 13.34 7.60
N THR A 172 18.27 13.29 6.84
CA THR A 172 19.01 14.52 6.54
C THR A 172 18.23 15.43 5.60
N VAL A 173 18.34 16.75 5.78
CA VAL A 173 17.70 17.75 4.91
C VAL A 173 18.04 17.50 3.43
N LYS A 174 19.27 17.09 3.13
CA LYS A 174 19.71 16.77 1.77
C LYS A 174 18.95 15.57 1.21
N THR A 175 18.85 14.48 1.97
CA THR A 175 18.13 13.26 1.54
C THR A 175 16.66 13.55 1.33
N LEU A 176 16.00 14.24 2.29
CA LEU A 176 14.60 14.61 2.20
C LEU A 176 14.32 15.47 0.95
N ARG A 177 15.09 16.54 0.78
CA ARG A 177 14.94 17.45 -0.36
C ARG A 177 15.13 16.73 -1.70
N ASN A 178 16.23 15.99 -1.85
CA ASN A 178 16.54 15.30 -3.11
C ASN A 178 15.46 14.26 -3.44
N THR A 179 14.96 13.53 -2.45
CA THR A 179 13.91 12.53 -2.64
C THR A 179 12.62 13.21 -3.08
N ILE A 180 12.14 14.22 -2.36
CA ILE A 180 10.90 14.93 -2.69
C ILE A 180 11.00 15.57 -4.08
N GLN A 181 12.11 16.23 -4.38
CA GLN A 181 12.34 16.87 -5.68
C GLN A 181 12.28 15.84 -6.82
N LYS A 182 12.92 14.67 -6.67
CA LYS A 182 12.89 13.59 -7.67
C LYS A 182 11.47 13.15 -7.99
N PHE A 183 10.60 12.99 -6.99
CA PHE A 183 9.21 12.61 -7.21
C PHE A 183 8.38 13.74 -7.82
N ALA A 184 8.64 14.97 -7.44
CA ALA A 184 8.01 16.14 -8.06
C ALA A 184 8.37 16.25 -9.55
N GLU A 185 9.65 16.07 -9.90
CA GLU A 185 10.13 16.06 -11.29
C GLU A 185 9.54 14.91 -12.12
N ALA A 186 9.28 13.75 -11.49
CA ALA A 186 8.59 12.62 -12.12
C ALA A 186 7.06 12.81 -12.25
N GLY A 187 6.50 13.93 -11.79
CA GLY A 187 5.08 14.28 -11.95
C GLY A 187 4.16 13.71 -10.86
N PHE A 188 4.68 13.37 -9.69
CA PHE A 188 3.85 12.98 -8.54
C PHE A 188 3.14 14.18 -7.96
N ALA A 189 1.85 14.01 -7.59
CA ALA A 189 1.03 15.11 -7.03
C ALA A 189 1.51 15.59 -5.66
N GLY A 190 2.20 14.74 -4.89
CA GLY A 190 2.71 15.10 -3.59
C GLY A 190 3.47 13.98 -2.90
N SER A 191 4.11 14.33 -1.77
CA SER A 191 4.83 13.38 -0.92
C SER A 191 4.23 13.35 0.49
N ILE A 192 3.95 12.15 0.98
CA ILE A 192 3.51 11.90 2.35
C ILE A 192 4.74 11.45 3.14
N ILE A 193 5.03 12.12 4.25
CA ILE A 193 6.21 11.86 5.08
C ILE A 193 5.77 11.30 6.42
N SER A 194 6.38 10.19 6.86
CA SER A 194 6.07 9.57 8.16
C SER A 194 7.30 8.90 8.76
N GLY A 195 7.47 9.04 10.06
CA GLY A 195 8.50 8.34 10.83
C GLY A 195 8.26 6.83 10.92
N ILE A 196 9.27 6.14 11.45
CA ILE A 196 9.16 4.71 11.74
C ILE A 196 8.17 4.49 12.89
N ARG A 197 7.29 3.49 12.73
CA ARG A 197 6.51 2.96 13.84
C ARG A 197 7.31 1.86 14.50
N LEU A 198 7.72 2.09 15.74
CA LEU A 198 8.50 1.13 16.50
C LEU A 198 7.67 -0.06 16.94
N THR A 199 8.24 -1.22 16.76
CA THR A 199 7.74 -2.51 17.26
C THR A 199 8.92 -3.33 17.76
N GLN A 200 8.67 -4.35 18.57
CA GLN A 200 9.75 -5.20 19.08
C GLN A 200 10.55 -5.84 17.93
N GLY A 201 9.92 -6.17 16.81
CA GLY A 201 10.56 -6.79 15.66
C GLY A 201 11.44 -5.86 14.81
N ASN A 202 11.25 -4.54 14.89
CA ASN A 202 12.03 -3.58 14.11
C ASN A 202 12.92 -2.63 14.96
N LEU A 203 12.96 -2.82 16.29
CA LEU A 203 13.83 -2.04 17.19
C LEU A 203 15.32 -2.14 16.83
N GLN A 204 15.75 -3.30 16.34
CA GLN A 204 17.13 -3.52 15.89
C GLN A 204 17.51 -2.69 14.65
N TYR A 205 16.55 -2.03 14.03
CA TYR A 205 16.74 -1.20 12.85
C TYR A 205 17.17 0.24 13.19
N LEU A 206 17.04 0.62 14.43
CA LEU A 206 17.52 1.92 14.96
C LEU A 206 18.99 1.83 15.38
#